data_6c8afba85560aedc7f541bd288d24696
#
_entry.id   6c8afba85560aedc7f541bd288d24696
#
_cell.length_a   1.000
_cell.length_b   1.000
_cell.length_c   1.000
_cell.angle_alpha   90.00
_cell.angle_beta   90.00
_cell.angle_gamma   90.00
#
_symmetry.space_group_name_H-M   'P 1'
#
loop_
_entity.id
_entity.type
_entity.pdbx_description
1 polymer ?
#
loop_
_entity_poly.entity_id
_entity_poly.type
_entity_poly.pdbx_seq_one_letter_code
_entity_poly.pdbx_strand_id
1 'polypeptide(L)'
;MRAGAGLAVGLVAFLAAAATATAQPPRKLPPLENIKVLTGWDGAQVREEMRRMAEAIGVKCDHCHVQGNFASDEKRPKHTGRRMLELTLALNRQYFPTHTPGEGESRLGRITCYTCHQGAAIPKGAVGFGPRR
;
A
#
# COMPACT_ATOMS: atom_id res chain seq x y z
N MET A 1 -55.08 -4.24 56.98
CA MET A 1 -53.75 -4.82 57.08
C MET A 1 -53.25 -5.05 55.63
N ARG A 2 -52.44 -4.19 55.11
CA ARG A 2 -51.78 -4.34 53.80
C ARG A 2 -50.31 -3.95 53.96
N ALA A 3 -49.44 -4.94 53.83
CA ALA A 3 -47.99 -4.79 53.86
C ALA A 3 -47.50 -4.24 52.50
N GLY A 4 -46.77 -3.13 52.54
CA GLY A 4 -46.10 -2.56 51.36
C GLY A 4 -44.75 -3.23 51.18
N ALA A 5 -44.52 -3.82 50.00
CA ALA A 5 -43.20 -4.30 49.61
C ALA A 5 -42.40 -3.17 48.94
N GLY A 6 -41.31 -2.76 49.61
CA GLY A 6 -40.34 -1.81 49.02
C GLY A 6 -39.44 -2.47 48.01
N LEU A 7 -39.46 -1.95 46.77
CA LEU A 7 -38.47 -2.29 45.73
C LEU A 7 -37.19 -1.52 45.97
N ALA A 8 -36.10 -2.19 46.29
CA ALA A 8 -34.75 -1.61 46.31
C ALA A 8 -34.17 -1.63 44.88
N VAL A 9 -34.06 -0.45 44.26
CA VAL A 9 -33.38 -0.29 42.96
C VAL A 9 -31.87 -0.22 43.23
N GLY A 10 -31.16 -1.29 42.92
CA GLY A 10 -29.71 -1.34 42.98
C GLY A 10 -29.08 -0.57 41.83
N LEU A 11 -28.36 0.51 42.14
CA LEU A 11 -27.59 1.31 41.15
C LEU A 11 -26.28 0.55 40.86
N VAL A 12 -26.20 -0.11 39.69
CA VAL A 12 -24.95 -0.72 39.22
C VAL A 12 -24.13 0.36 38.52
N ALA A 13 -23.09 0.83 39.18
CA ALA A 13 -22.11 1.77 38.58
C ALA A 13 -21.19 1.00 37.65
N PHE A 14 -21.33 1.21 36.34
CA PHE A 14 -20.38 0.76 35.32
C PHE A 14 -19.14 1.66 35.36
N LEU A 15 -18.04 1.19 35.92
CA LEU A 15 -16.72 1.81 35.75
C LEU A 15 -16.24 1.52 34.33
N ALA A 16 -16.32 2.50 33.44
CA ALA A 16 -15.68 2.47 32.12
C ALA A 16 -14.17 2.64 32.31
N ALA A 17 -13.41 1.55 32.24
CA ALA A 17 -11.95 1.60 32.16
C ALA A 17 -11.55 2.18 30.80
N ALA A 18 -11.12 3.45 30.78
CA ALA A 18 -10.51 4.07 29.61
C ALA A 18 -9.15 3.39 29.33
N ALA A 19 -9.11 2.50 28.32
CA ALA A 19 -7.86 1.94 27.83
C ALA A 19 -7.06 3.05 27.16
N THR A 20 -6.02 3.54 27.84
CA THR A 20 -5.02 4.44 27.26
C THR A 20 -4.23 3.66 26.21
N ALA A 21 -4.55 3.85 24.94
CA ALA A 21 -3.76 3.34 23.84
C ALA A 21 -2.38 4.01 23.89
N THR A 22 -1.37 3.30 24.37
CA THR A 22 0.01 3.75 24.32
C THR A 22 0.44 3.76 22.85
N ALA A 23 0.59 4.97 22.28
CA ALA A 23 1.13 5.15 20.94
C ALA A 23 2.55 4.54 20.92
N GLN A 24 2.76 3.50 20.13
CA GLN A 24 4.08 2.91 19.95
C GLN A 24 5.00 3.94 19.28
N PRO A 25 6.25 4.09 19.76
CA PRO A 25 7.19 4.99 19.11
C PRO A 25 7.37 4.60 17.63
N PRO A 26 7.58 5.58 16.74
CA PRO A 26 7.71 5.32 15.31
C PRO A 26 8.86 4.33 15.09
N ARG A 27 8.52 3.17 14.51
CA ARG A 27 9.50 2.13 14.20
C ARG A 27 10.49 2.68 13.18
N LYS A 28 11.76 2.80 13.55
CA LYS A 28 12.83 3.18 12.62
C LYS A 28 12.93 2.10 11.54
N LEU A 29 12.49 2.44 10.34
CA LEU A 29 12.56 1.53 9.20
C LEU A 29 14.00 1.44 8.68
N PRO A 30 14.46 0.27 8.21
CA PRO A 30 15.78 0.14 7.64
C PRO A 30 15.96 1.07 6.43
N PRO A 31 17.19 1.52 6.12
CA PRO A 31 17.45 2.31 4.93
C PRO A 31 17.03 1.55 3.68
N LEU A 32 16.67 2.30 2.63
CA LEU A 32 16.39 1.73 1.33
C LEU A 32 17.69 1.47 0.57
N GLU A 33 17.78 0.29 0.00
CA GLU A 33 18.92 -0.10 -0.82
C GLU A 33 18.43 -0.47 -2.23
N ASN A 34 19.30 -0.28 -3.24
CA ASN A 34 19.07 -0.67 -4.63
C ASN A 34 17.84 0.01 -5.28
N ILE A 35 17.60 1.29 -4.96
CA ILE A 35 16.55 2.10 -5.60
C ILE A 35 17.09 2.61 -6.93
N LYS A 36 16.47 2.19 -8.05
CA LYS A 36 16.91 2.54 -9.41
C LYS A 36 15.96 3.48 -10.14
N VAL A 37 14.68 3.50 -9.80
CA VAL A 37 13.66 4.27 -10.53
C VAL A 37 13.10 5.42 -9.68
N LEU A 38 12.75 5.16 -8.42
CA LEU A 38 12.19 6.16 -7.51
C LEU A 38 13.30 6.91 -6.77
N THR A 39 14.32 7.34 -7.49
CA THR A 39 15.46 8.09 -6.94
C THR A 39 14.99 9.47 -6.46
N GLY A 40 15.48 9.91 -5.29
CA GLY A 40 15.07 11.19 -4.69
C GLY A 40 13.78 11.10 -3.87
N TRP A 41 13.10 9.95 -3.83
CA TRP A 41 11.98 9.73 -2.92
C TRP A 41 12.50 9.29 -1.56
N ASP A 42 11.85 9.75 -0.49
CA ASP A 42 12.18 9.26 0.85
C ASP A 42 11.67 7.82 1.09
N GLY A 43 12.17 7.23 2.18
CA GLY A 43 11.86 5.83 2.46
C GLY A 43 10.39 5.53 2.72
N ALA A 44 9.63 6.48 3.26
CA ALA A 44 8.20 6.32 3.50
C ALA A 44 7.43 6.37 2.17
N GLN A 45 7.77 7.31 1.31
CA GLN A 45 7.18 7.47 -0.02
C GLN A 45 7.38 6.24 -0.90
N VAL A 46 8.60 5.69 -0.93
CA VAL A 46 8.89 4.47 -1.69
C VAL A 46 8.09 3.28 -1.17
N ARG A 47 8.04 3.08 0.16
CA ARG A 47 7.29 1.96 0.74
C ARG A 47 5.78 2.07 0.51
N GLU A 48 5.26 3.28 0.57
CA GLU A 48 3.85 3.55 0.26
C GLU A 48 3.55 3.18 -1.19
N GLU A 49 4.39 3.63 -2.12
CA GLU A 49 4.19 3.32 -3.54
C GLU A 49 4.35 1.82 -3.83
N MET A 50 5.30 1.11 -3.19
CA MET A 50 5.42 -0.35 -3.31
C MET A 50 4.15 -1.07 -2.82
N ARG A 51 3.50 -0.58 -1.77
CA ARG A 51 2.25 -1.12 -1.28
C ARG A 51 1.12 -0.91 -2.29
N ARG A 52 0.99 0.32 -2.84
CA ARG A 52 0.02 0.64 -3.91
C ARG A 52 0.23 -0.22 -5.15
N MET A 53 1.48 -0.43 -5.55
CA MET A 53 1.80 -1.32 -6.67
C MET A 53 1.34 -2.75 -6.41
N ALA A 54 1.63 -3.31 -5.23
CA ALA A 54 1.23 -4.67 -4.87
C ALA A 54 -0.30 -4.82 -4.89
N GLU A 55 -1.03 -3.86 -4.33
CA GLU A 55 -2.50 -3.80 -4.37
C GLU A 55 -3.04 -3.68 -5.81
N ALA A 56 -2.44 -2.79 -6.60
CA ALA A 56 -2.86 -2.53 -7.97
C ALA A 56 -2.73 -3.75 -8.90
N ILE A 57 -1.78 -4.63 -8.64
CA ILE A 57 -1.55 -5.86 -9.40
C ILE A 57 -2.03 -7.13 -8.69
N GLY A 58 -2.60 -7.00 -7.49
CA GLY A 58 -3.22 -8.11 -6.74
C GLY A 58 -2.22 -9.14 -6.22
N VAL A 59 -1.00 -8.72 -5.82
CA VAL A 59 0.07 -9.61 -5.33
C VAL A 59 0.58 -9.18 -3.95
N LYS A 60 1.39 -10.02 -3.32
CA LYS A 60 2.11 -9.70 -2.09
C LYS A 60 3.54 -9.24 -2.39
N CYS A 61 4.21 -8.67 -1.37
CA CYS A 61 5.58 -8.15 -1.49
C CYS A 61 6.59 -9.21 -1.96
N ASP A 62 6.40 -10.45 -1.57
CA ASP A 62 7.26 -11.58 -1.92
C ASP A 62 7.13 -12.02 -3.39
N HIS A 63 6.13 -11.54 -4.12
CA HIS A 63 6.07 -11.73 -5.57
C HIS A 63 7.31 -11.13 -6.27
N CYS A 64 7.69 -9.91 -5.87
CA CYS A 64 8.81 -9.17 -6.47
C CYS A 64 10.09 -9.20 -5.63
N HIS A 65 9.99 -9.35 -4.32
CA HIS A 65 11.11 -9.26 -3.41
C HIS A 65 11.46 -10.61 -2.78
N VAL A 66 12.75 -10.80 -2.53
CA VAL A 66 13.22 -11.90 -1.67
C VAL A 66 12.92 -11.52 -0.22
N GLN A 67 12.25 -12.41 0.49
CA GLN A 67 11.90 -12.19 1.88
C GLN A 67 13.18 -12.05 2.73
N GLY A 68 13.26 -11.01 3.55
CA GLY A 68 14.45 -10.67 4.32
C GLY A 68 15.56 -9.94 3.54
N ASN A 69 15.50 -9.91 2.19
CA ASN A 69 16.44 -9.17 1.35
C ASN A 69 15.71 -8.41 0.21
N PHE A 70 15.07 -7.30 0.54
CA PHE A 70 14.33 -6.48 -0.42
C PHE A 70 15.22 -5.84 -1.49
N ALA A 71 16.53 -5.73 -1.23
CA ALA A 71 17.51 -5.18 -2.17
C ALA A 71 17.85 -6.15 -3.32
N SER A 72 17.73 -7.48 -3.10
CA SER A 72 18.04 -8.48 -4.11
C SER A 72 17.31 -8.27 -5.42
N ASP A 73 18.02 -8.45 -6.52
CA ASP A 73 17.49 -8.41 -7.90
C ASP A 73 17.27 -9.81 -8.50
N GLU A 74 17.28 -10.86 -7.67
CA GLU A 74 17.13 -12.24 -8.12
C GLU A 74 15.77 -12.51 -8.81
N LYS A 75 14.70 -11.86 -8.35
CA LYS A 75 13.35 -12.12 -8.87
C LYS A 75 13.04 -11.34 -10.13
N ARG A 76 12.73 -12.04 -11.23
CA ARG A 76 12.32 -11.44 -12.51
C ARG A 76 11.16 -10.42 -12.40
N PRO A 77 10.10 -10.66 -11.58
CA PRO A 77 9.02 -9.69 -11.42
C PRO A 77 9.50 -8.32 -10.91
N LYS A 78 10.57 -8.25 -10.11
CA LYS A 78 11.15 -6.97 -9.67
C LYS A 78 11.69 -6.15 -10.84
N HIS A 79 12.36 -6.79 -11.79
CA HIS A 79 12.82 -6.12 -13.02
C HIS A 79 11.66 -5.64 -13.89
N THR A 80 10.62 -6.47 -14.01
CA THR A 80 9.39 -6.08 -14.73
C THR A 80 8.72 -4.88 -14.06
N GLY A 81 8.60 -4.90 -12.73
CA GLY A 81 8.05 -3.78 -11.96
C GLY A 81 8.80 -2.47 -12.19
N ARG A 82 10.14 -2.49 -12.24
CA ARG A 82 10.93 -1.28 -12.57
C ARG A 82 10.60 -0.74 -13.96
N ARG A 83 10.51 -1.59 -14.99
CA ARG A 83 10.13 -1.15 -16.35
C ARG A 83 8.72 -0.58 -16.38
N MET A 84 7.78 -1.16 -15.62
CA MET A 84 6.42 -0.62 -15.52
C MET A 84 6.39 0.73 -14.81
N LEU A 85 7.20 0.93 -13.78
CA LEU A 85 7.38 2.24 -13.12
C LEU A 85 7.93 3.28 -14.09
N GLU A 86 8.98 2.95 -14.84
CA GLU A 86 9.57 3.83 -15.86
C GLU A 86 8.54 4.23 -16.91
N LEU A 87 7.75 3.26 -17.42
CA LEU A 87 6.67 3.52 -18.36
C LEU A 87 5.61 4.45 -17.77
N THR A 88 5.15 4.16 -16.55
CA THR A 88 4.12 4.96 -15.87
C THR A 88 4.59 6.40 -15.66
N LEU A 89 5.83 6.60 -15.21
CA LEU A 89 6.43 7.91 -15.04
C LEU A 89 6.59 8.64 -16.39
N ALA A 90 6.97 7.93 -17.44
CA ALA A 90 7.09 8.51 -18.79
C ALA A 90 5.74 8.99 -19.32
N LEU A 91 4.69 8.18 -19.19
CA LEU A 91 3.33 8.56 -19.58
C LEU A 91 2.83 9.79 -18.81
N ASN A 92 3.02 9.83 -17.50
CA ASN A 92 2.63 10.97 -16.70
C ASN A 92 3.38 12.25 -17.11
N ARG A 93 4.69 12.18 -17.31
CA ARG A 93 5.49 13.35 -17.77
C ARG A 93 5.06 13.84 -19.15
N GLN A 94 4.73 12.93 -20.04
CA GLN A 94 4.39 13.29 -21.43
C GLN A 94 2.97 13.83 -21.56
N TYR A 95 1.99 13.21 -20.89
CA TYR A 95 0.57 13.50 -21.13
C TYR A 95 -0.12 14.25 -19.99
N PHE A 96 0.47 14.27 -18.82
CA PHE A 96 -0.09 14.94 -17.63
C PHE A 96 0.97 15.77 -16.88
N PRO A 97 1.76 16.61 -17.58
CA PRO A 97 2.91 17.30 -16.97
C PRO A 97 2.54 18.28 -15.86
N THR A 98 1.30 18.78 -15.85
CA THR A 98 0.81 19.74 -14.86
C THR A 98 0.05 19.09 -13.71
N HIS A 99 -0.15 17.78 -13.74
CA HIS A 99 -0.86 17.10 -12.66
C HIS A 99 0.02 17.02 -11.40
N THR A 100 -0.49 17.57 -10.31
CA THR A 100 0.11 17.46 -8.98
C THR A 100 -0.74 16.50 -8.15
N PRO A 101 -0.19 15.37 -7.68
CA PRO A 101 -0.93 14.43 -6.85
C PRO A 101 -1.41 15.08 -5.56
N GLY A 102 -2.68 14.86 -5.20
CA GLY A 102 -3.27 15.27 -3.94
C GLY A 102 -2.84 14.39 -2.77
N GLU A 103 -3.32 14.75 -1.57
CA GLU A 103 -3.12 13.94 -0.38
C GLU A 103 -3.79 12.56 -0.57
N GLY A 104 -3.05 11.50 -0.26
CA GLY A 104 -3.55 10.12 -0.42
C GLY A 104 -3.48 9.57 -1.85
N GLU A 105 -3.10 10.36 -2.84
CA GLU A 105 -2.87 9.88 -4.21
C GLU A 105 -1.47 9.29 -4.41
N SER A 106 -1.31 8.49 -5.48
CA SER A 106 0.00 8.00 -5.89
C SER A 106 0.89 9.16 -6.38
N ARG A 107 2.11 9.21 -5.90
CA ARG A 107 3.11 10.20 -6.36
C ARG A 107 3.62 9.93 -7.78
N LEU A 108 3.28 8.81 -8.39
CA LEU A 108 3.56 8.56 -9.80
C LEU A 108 2.83 9.54 -10.72
N GLY A 109 1.68 10.05 -10.30
CA GLY A 109 0.86 11.00 -11.04
C GLY A 109 -0.54 10.46 -11.35
N ARG A 110 -1.17 11.00 -12.39
CA ARG A 110 -2.55 10.67 -12.78
C ARG A 110 -2.71 9.22 -13.27
N ILE A 111 -1.74 8.72 -14.03
CA ILE A 111 -1.69 7.30 -14.40
C ILE A 111 -0.92 6.55 -13.32
N THR A 112 -1.52 5.47 -12.82
CA THR A 112 -0.96 4.59 -11.80
C THR A 112 -0.96 3.15 -12.30
N CYS A 113 -0.35 2.24 -11.55
CA CYS A 113 -0.39 0.81 -11.85
C CYS A 113 -1.84 0.30 -11.93
N TYR A 114 -2.72 0.81 -11.07
CA TYR A 114 -4.13 0.42 -11.03
C TYR A 114 -4.90 0.81 -12.28
N THR A 115 -4.52 1.90 -12.97
CA THR A 115 -5.15 2.35 -14.22
C THR A 115 -5.24 1.23 -15.26
N CYS A 116 -4.20 0.39 -15.34
CA CYS A 116 -4.14 -0.72 -16.29
C CYS A 116 -4.42 -2.08 -15.65
N HIS A 117 -3.94 -2.31 -14.41
CA HIS A 117 -3.93 -3.64 -13.81
C HIS A 117 -5.20 -4.01 -13.04
N GLN A 118 -5.86 -3.05 -12.39
CA GLN A 118 -7.16 -3.24 -11.71
C GLN A 118 -7.23 -4.49 -10.81
N GLY A 119 -6.17 -4.73 -10.01
CA GLY A 119 -6.08 -5.88 -9.12
C GLY A 119 -5.58 -7.17 -9.75
N ALA A 120 -5.02 -7.14 -10.97
CA ALA A 120 -4.50 -8.32 -11.65
C ALA A 120 -3.08 -8.10 -12.18
N ALA A 121 -2.17 -9.05 -11.94
CA ALA A 121 -0.78 -8.97 -12.40
C ALA A 121 -0.67 -8.88 -13.94
N ILE A 122 -1.61 -9.47 -14.65
CA ILE A 122 -1.79 -9.30 -16.09
C ILE A 122 -3.08 -8.49 -16.28
N PRO A 123 -3.01 -7.32 -16.95
CA PRO A 123 -4.20 -6.50 -17.19
C PRO A 123 -5.30 -7.28 -17.90
N LYS A 124 -6.56 -7.11 -17.43
CA LYS A 124 -7.72 -7.72 -18.07
C LYS A 124 -7.87 -7.16 -19.49
N GLY A 125 -8.05 -8.05 -20.45
CA GLY A 125 -8.15 -7.67 -21.88
C GLY A 125 -6.81 -7.50 -22.59
N ALA A 126 -5.68 -7.75 -21.95
CA ALA A 126 -4.38 -7.87 -22.61
C ALA A 126 -4.36 -9.15 -23.46
N VAL A 127 -4.87 -9.05 -24.68
CA VAL A 127 -4.81 -10.14 -25.68
C VAL A 127 -3.37 -10.32 -26.12
N GLY A 128 -2.84 -11.54 -26.05
CA GLY A 128 -1.55 -11.92 -26.65
C GLY A 128 -0.34 -11.97 -25.69
N PHE A 129 -0.53 -11.76 -24.39
CA PHE A 129 0.54 -11.94 -23.39
C PHE A 129 0.58 -13.33 -22.72
N GLY A 130 -0.11 -14.31 -23.30
CA GLY A 130 0.09 -15.71 -22.94
C GLY A 130 1.49 -16.20 -23.34
N PRO A 131 2.05 -17.25 -22.67
CA PRO A 131 3.30 -17.84 -23.12
C PRO A 131 3.15 -18.25 -24.59
N ARG A 132 4.00 -17.72 -25.44
CA ARG A 132 4.11 -18.23 -26.82
C ARG A 132 4.51 -19.70 -26.70
N ARG A 133 3.64 -20.57 -27.10
CA ARG A 133 3.90 -22.00 -27.22
C ARG A 133 4.95 -22.23 -28.29
#